data_3e115b252f11cc0b8a6341fed40014e5
#
_entry.id   3e115b252f11cc0b8a6341fed40014e5
#
_cell.length_a   1.000
_cell.length_b   1.000
_cell.length_c   1.000
_cell.angle_alpha   90.00
_cell.angle_beta   90.00
_cell.angle_gamma   90.00
#
_symmetry.space_group_name_H-M   'P 1'
#
loop_
_entity.id
_entity.type
_entity.pdbx_description
1 polymer ?
#
loop_
_entity_poly.entity_id
_entity_poly.type
_entity_poly.pdbx_seq_one_letter_code
_entity_poly.pdbx_strand_id
1 'polypeptide(L)'
;RGLGDVYKRQLRYLRKLADKDLALDRTMIPLGSCTMKLNPTAAMEPISWPEFAGIHPYAPEETTTGWRALVEEIEGWLAEVTGYAKVSIQPNAGSQGELAGLLAIRRYHVANGDNERDVVLIPASAHGTNAASATLANLRVVVVKTAEDGSIDLADLDEKIAKHGNHIAGIMVTYPSTHGVFDPEVRDVCDKVHAVGGQVYIDGANMNALTGWARPGQFGGDVSHLNLHKTFTIPHGGGGPGVGPVAVAEHLIPFLPTNAADPQLDATTATPVGQGVPITNTKYGSAGVLPISWAYLAMTGAQGLAQASAHAILGANYLAKSLEDSFPVLYTGNAGLVAHECILDLRALTDASGVTAADVAKRLVDFGFHAPTLAFPVAGTLMVEPTESEDLGELDRFIEAMRTIRAEIQEIIDGEVSYEGSVIHHAPFTAESIGSDTWEFSFSREKAAWPVKSLRHSYKYFPPVRRIDEAYGDRNLVCSCPPPEAFDIDDSQE
;
A
#
# COMPACT_ATOMS: atom_id res chain seq x y z
N ARG A 1 -33.74 3.43 -30.55
CA ARG A 1 -33.41 2.78 -29.27
C ARG A 1 -33.43 3.84 -28.20
N GLY A 2 -34.26 3.69 -27.15
CA GLY A 2 -34.40 4.70 -26.10
C GLY A 2 -33.22 4.74 -25.13
N LEU A 3 -32.96 5.91 -24.53
CA LEU A 3 -31.90 6.10 -23.50
C LEU A 3 -31.93 5.04 -22.40
N GLY A 4 -33.16 4.59 -21.99
CA GLY A 4 -33.29 3.54 -20.96
C GLY A 4 -32.67 2.17 -21.34
N ASP A 5 -32.63 1.86 -22.66
CA ASP A 5 -31.96 0.61 -23.14
C ASP A 5 -30.43 0.71 -22.97
N VAL A 6 -29.85 1.87 -23.29
CA VAL A 6 -28.39 2.11 -23.12
C VAL A 6 -28.00 2.01 -21.65
N TYR A 7 -28.72 2.70 -20.75
CA TYR A 7 -28.40 2.65 -19.30
C TYR A 7 -28.50 1.24 -18.72
N LYS A 8 -29.57 0.50 -19.03
CA LYS A 8 -29.73 -0.86 -18.50
C LYS A 8 -28.64 -1.81 -19.01
N ARG A 9 -28.28 -1.72 -20.28
CA ARG A 9 -27.21 -2.55 -20.85
C ARG A 9 -25.86 -2.22 -20.24
N GLN A 10 -25.54 -0.93 -20.11
CA GLN A 10 -24.31 -0.46 -19.49
C GLN A 10 -24.21 -0.89 -18.02
N LEU A 11 -25.27 -0.66 -17.23
CA LEU A 11 -25.32 -1.05 -15.82
C LEU A 11 -25.14 -2.57 -15.65
N ARG A 12 -25.84 -3.37 -16.44
CA ARG A 12 -25.72 -4.83 -16.41
C ARG A 12 -24.33 -5.32 -16.84
N TYR A 13 -23.73 -4.65 -17.80
CA TYR A 13 -22.37 -4.96 -18.23
C TYR A 13 -21.35 -4.65 -17.14
N LEU A 14 -21.41 -3.47 -16.52
CA LEU A 14 -20.55 -3.09 -15.41
C LEU A 14 -20.72 -4.04 -14.21
N ARG A 15 -21.96 -4.39 -13.88
CA ARG A 15 -22.22 -5.36 -12.81
C ARG A 15 -21.63 -6.73 -13.12
N LYS A 16 -21.77 -7.21 -14.35
CA LYS A 16 -21.17 -8.48 -14.79
C LYS A 16 -19.63 -8.47 -14.68
N LEU A 17 -18.97 -7.34 -14.90
CA LEU A 17 -17.53 -7.21 -14.70
C LEU A 17 -17.19 -7.16 -13.22
N ALA A 18 -17.90 -6.35 -12.43
CA ALA A 18 -17.68 -6.23 -10.99
C ALA A 18 -17.84 -7.57 -10.24
N ASP A 19 -18.81 -8.39 -10.67
CA ASP A 19 -19.07 -9.70 -10.04
C ASP A 19 -18.00 -10.76 -10.33
N LYS A 20 -17.03 -10.45 -11.20
CA LYS A 20 -15.89 -11.34 -11.48
C LYS A 20 -14.72 -11.17 -10.52
N ASP A 21 -14.78 -10.20 -9.63
CA ASP A 21 -13.72 -9.92 -8.67
C ASP A 21 -14.27 -9.70 -7.27
N LEU A 22 -13.38 -9.78 -6.28
CA LEU A 22 -13.66 -9.43 -4.90
C LEU A 22 -13.71 -7.91 -4.75
N ALA A 23 -14.48 -7.45 -3.77
CA ALA A 23 -14.63 -6.04 -3.46
C ALA A 23 -14.77 -5.84 -1.95
N LEU A 24 -14.30 -4.70 -1.46
CA LEU A 24 -14.29 -4.36 -0.03
C LEU A 24 -15.67 -4.29 0.63
N ASP A 25 -16.73 -4.11 -0.16
CA ASP A 25 -18.12 -4.17 0.32
C ASP A 25 -18.65 -5.61 0.50
N ARG A 26 -17.82 -6.63 0.24
CA ARG A 26 -18.19 -8.05 0.31
C ARG A 26 -17.27 -8.88 1.19
N THR A 27 -16.02 -8.47 1.32
CA THR A 27 -14.97 -9.23 2.01
C THR A 27 -13.78 -8.37 2.33
N MET A 28 -13.01 -8.78 3.31
CA MET A 28 -11.69 -8.23 3.60
C MET A 28 -10.71 -8.48 2.44
N ILE A 29 -9.89 -7.50 2.15
CA ILE A 29 -8.73 -7.60 1.27
C ILE A 29 -7.48 -7.36 2.11
N PRO A 30 -6.88 -8.41 2.71
CA PRO A 30 -5.88 -8.27 3.77
C PRO A 30 -4.46 -8.03 3.23
N LEU A 31 -4.31 -7.14 2.25
CA LEU A 31 -3.01 -6.82 1.65
C LEU A 31 -2.14 -5.99 2.59
N GLY A 32 -1.15 -6.62 3.20
CA GLY A 32 -0.11 -5.92 3.94
C GLY A 32 0.73 -5.00 3.04
N SER A 33 1.21 -3.90 3.58
CA SER A 33 1.95 -2.84 2.86
C SER A 33 1.13 -2.08 1.80
N CYS A 34 -0.12 -2.48 1.56
CA CYS A 34 -1.04 -1.82 0.64
C CYS A 34 -2.43 -1.76 1.28
N THR A 35 -2.63 -0.84 2.21
CA THR A 35 -3.85 -0.70 3.00
C THR A 35 -5.11 -0.69 2.13
N MET A 36 -5.89 -1.74 2.23
CA MET A 36 -7.16 -1.90 1.52
C MET A 36 -8.30 -1.81 2.51
N LYS A 37 -8.73 -0.58 2.82
CA LYS A 37 -9.86 -0.37 3.72
C LYS A 37 -11.11 0.08 3.00
N LEU A 38 -12.27 -0.31 3.53
CA LEU A 38 -13.55 0.18 3.05
C LEU A 38 -13.68 1.67 3.31
N ASN A 39 -13.94 2.43 2.25
CA ASN A 39 -14.04 3.88 2.33
C ASN A 39 -15.48 4.32 2.64
N PRO A 40 -15.70 5.31 3.51
CA PRO A 40 -17.04 5.83 3.78
C PRO A 40 -17.65 6.43 2.52
N THR A 41 -18.82 5.97 2.10
CA THR A 41 -19.51 6.49 0.91
C THR A 41 -19.76 8.01 1.01
N ALA A 42 -20.08 8.50 2.21
CA ALA A 42 -20.29 9.93 2.45
C ALA A 42 -19.03 10.77 2.19
N ALA A 43 -17.84 10.23 2.41
CA ALA A 43 -16.59 10.94 2.10
C ALA A 43 -16.34 11.04 0.58
N MET A 44 -16.86 10.08 -0.20
CA MET A 44 -16.69 10.08 -1.66
C MET A 44 -17.74 10.93 -2.41
N GLU A 45 -18.87 11.23 -1.79
CA GLU A 45 -19.97 11.97 -2.43
C GLU A 45 -19.56 13.35 -2.98
N PRO A 46 -18.78 14.18 -2.24
CA PRO A 46 -18.44 15.54 -2.67
C PRO A 46 -17.75 15.63 -4.03
N ILE A 47 -16.96 14.64 -4.44
CA ILE A 47 -16.26 14.68 -5.74
C ILE A 47 -17.23 14.69 -6.94
N SER A 48 -18.49 14.31 -6.75
CA SER A 48 -19.51 14.33 -7.79
C SER A 48 -20.30 15.65 -7.85
N TRP A 49 -20.14 16.52 -6.87
CA TRP A 49 -20.85 17.79 -6.84
C TRP A 49 -20.27 18.75 -7.88
N PRO A 50 -21.10 19.49 -8.63
CA PRO A 50 -20.64 20.40 -9.68
C PRO A 50 -19.64 21.44 -9.18
N GLU A 51 -19.79 21.88 -7.94
CA GLU A 51 -18.92 22.85 -7.28
C GLU A 51 -17.47 22.34 -7.12
N PHE A 52 -17.29 21.03 -6.99
CA PHE A 52 -15.97 20.39 -6.94
C PHE A 52 -15.54 19.85 -8.30
N ALA A 53 -16.44 19.18 -9.03
CA ALA A 53 -16.09 18.50 -10.28
C ALA A 53 -15.90 19.44 -11.49
N GLY A 54 -16.52 20.62 -11.46
CA GLY A 54 -16.61 21.52 -12.62
C GLY A 54 -15.46 22.52 -12.78
N ILE A 55 -14.40 22.45 -11.96
CA ILE A 55 -13.30 23.43 -11.96
C ILE A 55 -12.06 22.89 -12.66
N HIS A 56 -11.50 23.65 -13.57
CA HIS A 56 -10.24 23.32 -14.23
C HIS A 56 -9.04 23.62 -13.31
N PRO A 57 -7.96 22.78 -13.29
CA PRO A 57 -6.79 23.01 -12.45
C PRO A 57 -6.06 24.35 -12.64
N TYR A 58 -6.18 24.95 -13.82
CA TYR A 58 -5.62 26.26 -14.16
C TYR A 58 -6.69 27.35 -14.23
N ALA A 59 -7.82 27.18 -13.56
CA ALA A 59 -8.79 28.27 -13.43
C ALA A 59 -8.19 29.46 -12.67
N PRO A 60 -8.60 30.71 -12.99
CA PRO A 60 -8.09 31.90 -12.31
C PRO A 60 -8.27 31.82 -10.79
N GLU A 61 -7.29 32.31 -10.05
CA GLU A 61 -7.24 32.18 -8.58
C GLU A 61 -8.47 32.80 -7.89
N GLU A 62 -8.98 33.88 -8.41
CA GLU A 62 -10.19 34.57 -7.92
C GLU A 62 -11.46 33.67 -8.01
N THR A 63 -11.48 32.68 -8.91
CA THR A 63 -12.60 31.76 -9.08
C THR A 63 -12.44 30.47 -8.26
N THR A 64 -11.32 30.27 -7.61
CA THR A 64 -10.96 29.02 -6.92
C THR A 64 -10.77 29.18 -5.42
N THR A 65 -11.31 30.23 -4.80
CA THR A 65 -11.11 30.55 -3.37
C THR A 65 -11.49 29.38 -2.46
N GLY A 66 -12.63 28.72 -2.71
CA GLY A 66 -13.09 27.56 -1.92
C GLY A 66 -12.14 26.37 -2.05
N TRP A 67 -11.61 26.09 -3.25
CA TRP A 67 -10.63 25.03 -3.46
C TRP A 67 -9.31 25.31 -2.75
N ARG A 68 -8.84 26.55 -2.78
CA ARG A 68 -7.63 26.93 -2.05
C ARG A 68 -7.78 26.78 -0.56
N ALA A 69 -8.93 27.17 0.01
CA ALA A 69 -9.23 26.98 1.41
C ALA A 69 -9.25 25.47 1.79
N LEU A 70 -9.87 24.61 0.97
CA LEU A 70 -9.86 23.17 1.17
C LEU A 70 -8.44 22.60 1.17
N VAL A 71 -7.58 23.03 0.22
CA VAL A 71 -6.18 22.58 0.16
C VAL A 71 -5.41 23.03 1.40
N GLU A 72 -5.54 24.30 1.81
CA GLU A 72 -4.90 24.83 3.01
C GLU A 72 -5.32 24.08 4.28
N GLU A 73 -6.61 23.74 4.41
CA GLU A 73 -7.11 22.93 5.53
C GLU A 73 -6.52 21.51 5.53
N ILE A 74 -6.50 20.82 4.39
CA ILE A 74 -5.92 19.47 4.29
C ILE A 74 -4.43 19.51 4.63
N GLU A 75 -3.67 20.43 4.03
CA GLU A 75 -2.24 20.57 4.30
C GLU A 75 -1.99 20.88 5.78
N GLY A 76 -2.80 21.74 6.39
CA GLY A 76 -2.74 22.06 7.81
C GLY A 76 -3.05 20.86 8.70
N TRP A 77 -4.13 20.12 8.41
CA TRP A 77 -4.48 18.92 9.18
C TRP A 77 -3.43 17.81 9.06
N LEU A 78 -2.88 17.60 7.86
CA LEU A 78 -1.81 16.62 7.64
C LEU A 78 -0.52 17.03 8.36
N ALA A 79 -0.20 18.33 8.40
CA ALA A 79 0.93 18.83 9.18
C ALA A 79 0.74 18.58 10.67
N GLU A 80 -0.46 18.81 11.22
CA GLU A 80 -0.76 18.54 12.63
C GLU A 80 -0.69 17.05 12.94
N VAL A 81 -1.29 16.19 12.10
CA VAL A 81 -1.30 14.73 12.31
C VAL A 81 0.12 14.14 12.29
N THR A 82 1.00 14.67 11.45
CA THR A 82 2.37 14.17 11.29
C THR A 82 3.40 14.87 12.16
N GLY A 83 3.06 16.07 12.68
CA GLY A 83 3.95 16.90 13.51
C GLY A 83 5.01 17.64 12.71
N TYR A 84 4.87 17.75 11.40
CA TYR A 84 5.74 18.55 10.53
C TYR A 84 5.30 20.00 10.45
N ALA A 85 6.21 20.86 9.97
CA ALA A 85 5.94 22.28 9.87
C ALA A 85 5.08 22.65 8.66
N LYS A 86 5.21 21.90 7.55
CA LYS A 86 4.43 22.13 6.33
C LYS A 86 4.27 20.88 5.49
N VAL A 87 3.16 20.84 4.73
CA VAL A 87 2.84 19.78 3.77
C VAL A 87 2.60 20.38 2.39
N SER A 88 2.92 19.63 1.34
CA SER A 88 2.48 19.91 -0.04
C SER A 88 1.74 18.68 -0.58
N ILE A 89 0.56 18.90 -1.11
CA ILE A 89 -0.27 17.83 -1.73
C ILE A 89 0.03 17.65 -3.22
N GLN A 90 1.04 18.30 -3.76
CA GLN A 90 1.32 18.28 -5.20
C GLN A 90 1.63 16.88 -5.76
N PRO A 91 2.39 15.99 -5.09
CA PRO A 91 2.69 14.67 -5.65
C PRO A 91 1.44 13.82 -5.90
N ASN A 92 1.36 13.19 -7.08
CA ASN A 92 0.21 12.38 -7.51
C ASN A 92 0.23 10.94 -6.98
N ALA A 93 1.32 10.50 -6.37
CA ALA A 93 1.48 9.14 -5.86
C ALA A 93 2.52 9.12 -4.75
N GLY A 94 2.56 8.03 -3.96
CA GLY A 94 3.59 7.83 -2.93
C GLY A 94 5.00 7.93 -3.48
N SER A 95 5.29 7.27 -4.60
CA SER A 95 6.61 7.33 -5.25
C SER A 95 7.01 8.75 -5.70
N GLN A 96 6.05 9.58 -6.09
CA GLN A 96 6.32 11.00 -6.36
C GLN A 96 6.55 11.78 -5.07
N GLY A 97 5.85 11.45 -3.98
CA GLY A 97 6.11 11.99 -2.65
C GLY A 97 7.49 11.59 -2.14
N GLU A 98 7.90 10.34 -2.36
CA GLU A 98 9.26 9.88 -2.06
C GLU A 98 10.30 10.73 -2.81
N LEU A 99 10.14 10.86 -4.12
CA LEU A 99 11.05 11.67 -4.94
C LEU A 99 11.07 13.12 -4.48
N ALA A 100 9.90 13.72 -4.19
CA ALA A 100 9.81 15.11 -3.71
C ALA A 100 10.58 15.31 -2.41
N GLY A 101 10.43 14.41 -1.46
CA GLY A 101 11.13 14.47 -0.17
C GLY A 101 12.64 14.29 -0.31
N LEU A 102 13.09 13.35 -1.13
CA LEU A 102 14.52 13.14 -1.38
C LEU A 102 15.16 14.30 -2.15
N LEU A 103 14.43 14.88 -3.09
CA LEU A 103 14.88 16.10 -3.77
C LEU A 103 14.96 17.28 -2.80
N ALA A 104 14.02 17.41 -1.86
CA ALA A 104 14.09 18.43 -0.82
C ALA A 104 15.37 18.29 0.03
N ILE A 105 15.69 17.08 0.48
CA ILE A 105 16.93 16.76 1.21
C ILE A 105 18.17 17.11 0.35
N ARG A 106 18.19 16.65 -0.90
CA ARG A 106 19.34 16.87 -1.78
C ARG A 106 19.58 18.36 -2.03
N ARG A 107 18.50 19.12 -2.30
CA ARG A 107 18.58 20.57 -2.55
C ARG A 107 18.95 21.36 -1.30
N TYR A 108 18.50 20.93 -0.13
CA TYR A 108 18.91 21.49 1.15
C TYR A 108 20.44 21.41 1.32
N HIS A 109 21.02 20.22 1.10
CA HIS A 109 22.47 20.06 1.20
C HIS A 109 23.22 20.91 0.17
N VAL A 110 22.77 20.94 -1.08
CA VAL A 110 23.36 21.79 -2.13
C VAL A 110 23.28 23.27 -1.76
N ALA A 111 22.16 23.73 -1.23
CA ALA A 111 21.98 25.13 -0.80
C ALA A 111 22.92 25.53 0.35
N ASN A 112 23.28 24.57 1.20
CA ASN A 112 24.23 24.74 2.31
C ASN A 112 25.70 24.57 1.87
N GLY A 113 25.97 24.30 0.59
CA GLY A 113 27.32 24.05 0.09
C GLY A 113 27.83 22.62 0.22
N ASP A 114 27.01 21.72 0.76
CA ASP A 114 27.36 20.32 1.02
C ASP A 114 27.10 19.41 -0.22
N ASN A 115 27.69 19.77 -1.35
CA ASN A 115 27.44 19.09 -2.63
C ASN A 115 27.83 17.61 -2.65
N GLU A 116 28.73 17.20 -1.77
CA GLU A 116 29.25 15.82 -1.67
C GLU A 116 28.33 14.89 -0.89
N ARG A 117 27.26 15.38 -0.26
CA ARG A 117 26.28 14.53 0.43
C ARG A 117 25.34 13.86 -0.56
N ASP A 118 25.76 12.73 -1.07
CA ASP A 118 25.11 11.97 -2.14
C ASP A 118 24.73 10.54 -1.73
N VAL A 119 24.98 10.14 -0.49
CA VAL A 119 24.66 8.80 0.05
C VAL A 119 23.35 8.86 0.84
N VAL A 120 22.44 7.96 0.54
CA VAL A 120 21.28 7.67 1.39
C VAL A 120 21.35 6.26 1.94
N LEU A 121 21.20 6.16 3.27
CA LEU A 121 21.11 4.87 3.96
C LEU A 121 19.68 4.33 3.84
N ILE A 122 19.53 3.04 3.52
CA ILE A 122 18.22 2.40 3.39
C ILE A 122 18.26 1.03 4.09
N PRO A 123 17.42 0.78 5.10
CA PRO A 123 17.33 -0.55 5.71
C PRO A 123 16.96 -1.63 4.69
N ALA A 124 17.48 -2.83 4.85
CA ALA A 124 17.21 -3.96 3.96
C ALA A 124 15.73 -4.35 3.89
N SER A 125 14.97 -4.00 4.93
CA SER A 125 13.53 -4.18 5.01
C SER A 125 12.71 -3.14 4.26
N ALA A 126 13.31 -2.05 3.75
CA ALA A 126 12.59 -0.97 3.11
C ALA A 126 11.87 -1.43 1.83
N HIS A 127 10.78 -0.75 1.49
CA HIS A 127 10.07 -0.99 0.23
C HIS A 127 11.01 -0.73 -0.97
N GLY A 128 10.90 -1.55 -2.02
CA GLY A 128 11.77 -1.43 -3.20
C GLY A 128 11.70 -0.07 -3.91
N THR A 129 10.58 0.67 -3.78
CA THR A 129 10.44 2.02 -4.33
C THR A 129 11.38 3.03 -3.68
N ASN A 130 11.77 2.83 -2.41
CA ASN A 130 12.69 3.74 -1.72
C ASN A 130 14.05 3.83 -2.43
N ALA A 131 14.63 2.68 -2.80
CA ALA A 131 15.89 2.65 -3.55
C ALA A 131 15.76 3.24 -4.96
N ALA A 132 14.63 2.99 -5.64
CA ALA A 132 14.36 3.55 -6.96
C ALA A 132 14.23 5.08 -6.91
N SER A 133 13.48 5.62 -5.94
CA SER A 133 13.31 7.06 -5.73
C SER A 133 14.63 7.74 -5.36
N ALA A 134 15.48 7.10 -4.54
CA ALA A 134 16.82 7.59 -4.21
C ALA A 134 17.71 7.72 -5.47
N THR A 135 17.69 6.71 -6.33
CA THR A 135 18.43 6.75 -7.59
C THR A 135 17.93 7.87 -8.52
N LEU A 136 16.60 8.07 -8.61
CA LEU A 136 16.02 9.18 -9.37
C LEU A 136 16.41 10.57 -8.80
N ALA A 137 16.58 10.66 -7.49
CA ALA A 137 17.07 11.88 -6.83
C ALA A 137 18.59 12.06 -6.95
N ASN A 138 19.28 11.22 -7.73
CA ASN A 138 20.74 11.21 -7.90
C ASN A 138 21.48 10.99 -6.56
N LEU A 139 20.94 10.07 -5.73
CA LEU A 139 21.56 9.61 -4.49
C LEU A 139 22.04 8.16 -4.65
N ARG A 140 23.20 7.88 -4.04
CA ARG A 140 23.75 6.52 -3.98
C ARG A 140 23.18 5.77 -2.78
N VAL A 141 22.62 4.61 -3.01
CA VAL A 141 22.02 3.78 -1.96
C VAL A 141 23.10 2.96 -1.23
N VAL A 142 23.08 3.02 0.08
CA VAL A 142 23.85 2.15 0.96
C VAL A 142 22.87 1.41 1.88
N VAL A 143 22.86 0.08 1.77
CA VAL A 143 21.94 -0.76 2.54
C VAL A 143 22.43 -0.95 3.96
N VAL A 144 21.56 -0.76 4.95
CA VAL A 144 21.76 -1.08 6.36
C VAL A 144 21.06 -2.40 6.65
N LYS A 145 21.73 -3.31 7.35
CA LYS A 145 21.17 -4.62 7.69
C LYS A 145 20.00 -4.52 8.65
N THR A 146 19.19 -5.57 8.62
CA THR A 146 18.12 -5.81 9.60
C THR A 146 18.63 -6.80 10.64
N ALA A 147 18.33 -6.53 11.92
CA ALA A 147 18.61 -7.44 13.03
C ALA A 147 17.64 -8.64 13.01
N GLU A 148 17.92 -9.66 13.83
CA GLU A 148 17.11 -10.89 13.88
C GLU A 148 15.67 -10.67 14.32
N ASP A 149 15.40 -9.64 15.11
CA ASP A 149 14.07 -9.26 15.58
C ASP A 149 13.30 -8.37 14.58
N GLY A 150 13.89 -8.06 13.43
CA GLY A 150 13.28 -7.22 12.39
C GLY A 150 13.53 -5.71 12.56
N SER A 151 14.26 -5.29 13.58
CA SER A 151 14.71 -3.90 13.77
C SER A 151 15.91 -3.54 12.88
N ILE A 152 16.30 -2.26 12.87
CA ILE A 152 17.52 -1.82 12.19
C ILE A 152 18.75 -2.29 12.99
N ASP A 153 19.73 -2.92 12.33
CA ASP A 153 20.98 -3.29 12.95
C ASP A 153 21.83 -2.03 13.24
N LEU A 154 21.82 -1.60 14.50
CA LEU A 154 22.53 -0.38 14.92
C LEU A 154 24.06 -0.51 14.78
N ALA A 155 24.62 -1.70 14.89
CA ALA A 155 26.06 -1.89 14.71
C ALA A 155 26.46 -1.73 13.24
N ASP A 156 25.66 -2.28 12.31
CA ASP A 156 25.86 -2.06 10.88
C ASP A 156 25.61 -0.60 10.49
N LEU A 157 24.61 0.07 11.10
CA LEU A 157 24.37 1.49 10.92
C LEU A 157 25.59 2.32 11.34
N ASP A 158 26.17 2.06 12.50
CA ASP A 158 27.37 2.76 12.99
C ASP A 158 28.57 2.52 12.06
N GLU A 159 28.76 1.31 11.54
CA GLU A 159 29.79 1.00 10.54
C GLU A 159 29.59 1.84 9.25
N LYS A 160 28.37 1.90 8.74
CA LYS A 160 28.04 2.68 7.53
C LYS A 160 28.23 4.18 7.76
N ILE A 161 27.82 4.69 8.92
CA ILE A 161 28.03 6.10 9.30
C ILE A 161 29.53 6.39 9.38
N ALA A 162 30.31 5.56 10.04
CA ALA A 162 31.77 5.74 10.12
C ALA A 162 32.46 5.71 8.74
N LYS A 163 31.97 4.85 7.84
CA LYS A 163 32.53 4.69 6.50
C LYS A 163 32.19 5.84 5.56
N HIS A 164 30.97 6.33 5.59
CA HIS A 164 30.46 7.32 4.61
C HIS A 164 30.46 8.76 5.14
N GLY A 165 30.36 8.95 6.46
CA GLY A 165 30.57 10.24 7.13
C GLY A 165 29.84 11.41 6.46
N ASN A 166 30.61 12.40 6.01
CA ASN A 166 30.10 13.63 5.39
C ASN A 166 29.44 13.43 4.01
N HIS A 167 29.51 12.24 3.43
CA HIS A 167 28.77 11.93 2.21
C HIS A 167 27.31 11.53 2.47
N ILE A 168 26.92 11.28 3.72
CA ILE A 168 25.57 10.89 4.07
C ILE A 168 24.63 12.11 3.88
N ALA A 169 23.73 12.02 2.91
CA ALA A 169 22.64 12.95 2.72
C ALA A 169 21.49 12.69 3.71
N GLY A 170 21.24 11.41 4.01
CA GLY A 170 20.22 11.02 4.96
C GLY A 170 20.00 9.52 5.05
N ILE A 171 18.96 9.13 5.77
CA ILE A 171 18.44 7.78 5.89
C ILE A 171 16.96 7.76 5.52
N MET A 172 16.48 6.69 4.85
CA MET A 172 15.04 6.43 4.69
C MET A 172 14.62 5.28 5.60
N VAL A 173 13.71 5.53 6.51
CA VAL A 173 13.20 4.56 7.49
C VAL A 173 11.69 4.41 7.29
N THR A 174 11.19 3.19 7.20
CA THR A 174 9.76 2.89 7.29
C THR A 174 9.38 2.71 8.77
N TYR A 175 8.36 3.41 9.25
CA TYR A 175 7.93 3.30 10.64
C TYR A 175 6.40 3.35 10.78
N PRO A 176 5.75 2.32 11.43
CA PRO A 176 6.37 1.05 11.86
C PRO A 176 7.08 0.34 10.71
N SER A 177 8.02 -0.55 11.03
CA SER A 177 8.80 -1.23 10.01
C SER A 177 7.91 -2.12 9.11
N THR A 178 8.37 -2.42 7.90
CA THR A 178 7.71 -3.39 7.01
C THR A 178 7.63 -4.81 7.58
N HIS A 179 8.31 -5.06 8.70
CA HIS A 179 8.16 -6.30 9.47
C HIS A 179 6.92 -6.31 10.38
N GLY A 180 6.13 -5.23 10.38
CA GLY A 180 4.94 -5.10 11.21
C GLY A 180 5.23 -4.80 12.68
N VAL A 181 6.39 -4.22 13.01
CA VAL A 181 6.80 -3.93 14.39
C VAL A 181 7.19 -2.47 14.57
N PHE A 182 6.97 -1.97 15.78
CA PHE A 182 7.51 -0.69 16.23
C PHE A 182 8.96 -0.89 16.66
N ASP A 183 9.89 -0.27 15.91
CA ASP A 183 11.29 -0.24 16.29
C ASP A 183 11.48 0.71 17.47
N PRO A 184 11.86 0.21 18.67
CA PRO A 184 12.01 1.04 19.86
C PRO A 184 13.20 2.00 19.75
N GLU A 185 14.16 1.72 18.86
CA GLU A 185 15.41 2.46 18.71
C GLU A 185 15.37 3.49 17.58
N VAL A 186 14.17 3.74 16.99
CA VAL A 186 14.01 4.68 15.89
C VAL A 186 14.59 6.07 16.20
N ARG A 187 14.48 6.55 17.43
CA ARG A 187 15.08 7.82 17.84
C ARG A 187 16.59 7.80 17.80
N ASP A 188 17.20 6.72 18.28
CA ASP A 188 18.67 6.56 18.25
C ASP A 188 19.18 6.52 16.80
N VAL A 189 18.41 5.89 15.90
CA VAL A 189 18.70 5.91 14.44
C VAL A 189 18.66 7.36 13.91
N CYS A 190 17.64 8.13 14.26
CA CYS A 190 17.52 9.53 13.85
C CYS A 190 18.69 10.37 14.38
N ASP A 191 18.97 10.27 15.67
CA ASP A 191 20.03 11.04 16.35
C ASP A 191 21.41 10.75 15.78
N LYS A 192 21.72 9.48 15.47
CA LYS A 192 22.98 9.08 14.83
C LYS A 192 23.17 9.70 13.46
N VAL A 193 22.13 9.76 12.64
CA VAL A 193 22.19 10.34 11.29
C VAL A 193 22.29 11.88 11.37
N HIS A 194 21.53 12.51 12.26
CA HIS A 194 21.61 13.95 12.50
C HIS A 194 23.01 14.36 13.02
N ALA A 195 23.64 13.55 13.87
CA ALA A 195 24.96 13.83 14.40
C ALA A 195 26.05 14.00 13.33
N VAL A 196 25.85 13.38 12.15
CA VAL A 196 26.75 13.55 11.00
C VAL A 196 26.22 14.52 9.95
N GLY A 197 25.12 15.23 10.25
CA GLY A 197 24.52 16.25 9.37
C GLY A 197 23.62 15.69 8.27
N GLY A 198 23.30 14.40 8.30
CA GLY A 198 22.30 13.78 7.42
C GLY A 198 20.88 14.13 7.84
N GLN A 199 19.92 13.95 6.93
CA GLN A 199 18.49 14.16 7.17
C GLN A 199 17.77 12.83 7.34
N VAL A 200 16.66 12.83 8.07
CA VAL A 200 15.86 11.62 8.32
C VAL A 200 14.57 11.68 7.52
N TYR A 201 14.43 10.73 6.61
CA TYR A 201 13.21 10.51 5.86
C TYR A 201 12.43 9.36 6.51
N ILE A 202 11.23 9.63 7.03
CA ILE A 202 10.33 8.59 7.54
C ILE A 202 9.31 8.29 6.45
N ASP A 203 9.34 7.06 5.93
CA ASP A 203 8.30 6.56 5.03
C ASP A 203 6.98 6.45 5.78
N GLY A 204 6.09 7.40 5.52
CA GLY A 204 4.77 7.53 6.10
C GLY A 204 3.66 7.10 5.13
N ALA A 205 3.98 6.29 4.12
CA ALA A 205 2.98 5.81 3.16
C ALA A 205 1.77 5.18 3.84
N ASN A 206 1.99 4.47 4.93
CA ASN A 206 0.94 3.97 5.81
C ASN A 206 1.07 4.58 7.21
N MET A 207 0.05 5.34 7.61
CA MET A 207 -0.06 5.99 8.91
C MET A 207 -1.06 5.28 9.85
N ASN A 208 -1.57 4.09 9.47
CA ASN A 208 -2.65 3.40 10.20
C ASN A 208 -2.29 3.05 11.65
N ALA A 209 -1.01 2.92 11.98
CA ALA A 209 -0.57 2.68 13.34
C ALA A 209 -0.13 3.96 14.09
N LEU A 210 -0.14 5.13 13.45
CA LEU A 210 0.47 6.34 14.00
C LEU A 210 -0.52 7.45 14.28
N THR A 211 -1.60 7.59 13.49
CA THR A 211 -2.51 8.75 13.62
C THR A 211 -3.10 8.88 15.02
N GLY A 212 -2.88 10.04 15.63
CA GLY A 212 -3.32 10.34 16.98
C GLY A 212 -2.46 9.78 18.13
N TRP A 213 -1.43 8.95 17.81
CA TRP A 213 -0.57 8.30 18.80
C TRP A 213 0.89 8.69 18.69
N ALA A 214 1.42 8.79 17.46
CA ALA A 214 2.80 9.19 17.23
C ALA A 214 2.89 10.11 16.01
N ARG A 215 3.81 11.05 16.04
CA ARG A 215 4.03 12.06 15.01
C ARG A 215 5.46 11.96 14.49
N PRO A 216 5.68 11.56 13.24
CA PRO A 216 7.03 11.39 12.68
C PRO A 216 7.92 12.63 12.85
N GLY A 217 7.39 13.82 12.63
CA GLY A 217 8.13 15.07 12.83
C GLY A 217 8.54 15.36 14.27
N GLN A 218 8.01 14.62 15.26
CA GLN A 218 8.35 14.81 16.69
C GLN A 218 9.33 13.77 17.23
N PHE A 219 9.50 12.64 16.53
CA PHE A 219 10.47 11.63 16.96
C PHE A 219 11.76 11.60 16.14
N GLY A 220 11.96 12.59 15.28
CA GLY A 220 13.23 12.78 14.57
C GLY A 220 13.14 12.77 13.03
N GLY A 221 11.93 12.68 12.46
CA GLY A 221 11.76 12.80 11.02
C GLY A 221 11.89 14.25 10.52
N ASP A 222 12.65 14.45 9.45
CA ASP A 222 12.76 15.72 8.74
C ASP A 222 11.80 15.80 7.55
N VAL A 223 11.52 14.64 6.94
CA VAL A 223 10.63 14.50 5.79
C VAL A 223 9.80 13.23 5.93
N SER A 224 8.55 13.29 5.47
CA SER A 224 7.73 12.11 5.17
C SER A 224 6.94 12.31 3.91
N HIS A 225 6.71 11.24 3.14
CA HIS A 225 5.55 11.22 2.26
C HIS A 225 4.39 10.48 2.91
N LEU A 226 3.20 10.75 2.43
CA LEU A 226 1.98 10.10 2.88
C LEU A 226 1.26 9.51 1.66
N ASN A 227 0.37 8.54 1.88
CA ASN A 227 -0.54 8.08 0.84
C ASN A 227 -1.98 8.31 1.28
N LEU A 228 -2.65 9.31 0.68
CA LEU A 228 -4.06 9.58 1.01
C LEU A 228 -4.99 8.43 0.60
N HIS A 229 -4.55 7.60 -0.34
CA HIS A 229 -5.24 6.38 -0.77
C HIS A 229 -4.98 5.15 0.14
N LYS A 230 -4.36 5.33 1.30
CA LYS A 230 -4.23 4.34 2.36
C LYS A 230 -4.98 4.82 3.60
N THR A 231 -4.31 5.47 4.53
CA THR A 231 -4.87 5.91 5.81
C THR A 231 -6.02 6.92 5.67
N PHE A 232 -5.98 7.77 4.64
CA PHE A 232 -6.90 8.90 4.48
C PHE A 232 -7.99 8.69 3.41
N THR A 233 -8.30 7.43 3.11
CA THR A 233 -9.57 7.00 2.50
C THR A 233 -9.80 7.32 1.02
N ILE A 234 -8.85 7.88 0.28
CA ILE A 234 -8.99 7.93 -1.17
C ILE A 234 -8.97 6.49 -1.71
N PRO A 235 -9.97 6.06 -2.52
CA PRO A 235 -9.98 4.70 -3.07
C PRO A 235 -8.80 4.47 -4.02
N HIS A 236 -8.27 3.24 -4.05
CA HIS A 236 -7.19 2.86 -4.97
C HIS A 236 -7.62 2.89 -6.44
N GLY A 237 -8.90 2.73 -6.71
CA GLY A 237 -9.57 3.04 -7.98
C GLY A 237 -9.12 2.26 -9.19
N GLY A 238 -8.58 1.03 -9.03
CA GLY A 238 -8.16 0.21 -10.17
C GLY A 238 -7.06 0.86 -11.02
N GLY A 239 -6.07 1.49 -10.38
CA GLY A 239 -5.03 2.29 -11.03
C GLY A 239 -5.39 3.78 -11.13
N GLY A 240 -6.43 4.19 -10.40
CA GLY A 240 -6.92 5.56 -10.35
C GLY A 240 -6.00 6.52 -9.60
N PRO A 241 -6.45 7.78 -9.47
CA PRO A 241 -5.62 8.87 -8.98
C PRO A 241 -5.22 8.64 -7.52
N GLY A 242 -3.91 8.65 -7.28
CA GLY A 242 -3.35 8.73 -5.96
C GLY A 242 -3.06 10.17 -5.57
N VAL A 243 -2.77 10.39 -4.29
CA VAL A 243 -2.15 11.60 -3.78
C VAL A 243 -1.10 11.19 -2.76
N GLY A 244 0.13 11.66 -2.97
CA GLY A 244 1.28 11.35 -2.11
C GLY A 244 1.86 12.61 -1.47
N PRO A 245 1.18 13.27 -0.51
CA PRO A 245 1.67 14.49 0.09
C PRO A 245 3.08 14.32 0.66
N VAL A 246 3.88 15.35 0.55
CA VAL A 246 5.19 15.44 1.19
C VAL A 246 5.12 16.44 2.36
N ALA A 247 5.51 15.99 3.53
CA ALA A 247 5.54 16.74 4.78
C ALA A 247 6.99 16.97 5.20
N VAL A 248 7.32 18.18 5.67
CA VAL A 248 8.71 18.55 5.97
C VAL A 248 8.83 19.36 7.25
N ALA A 249 9.99 19.22 7.91
CA ALA A 249 10.44 20.09 8.99
C ALA A 249 10.68 21.52 8.49
N GLU A 250 10.74 22.49 9.41
CA GLU A 250 10.79 23.92 9.10
C GLU A 250 11.92 24.30 8.14
N HIS A 251 13.12 23.78 8.34
CA HIS A 251 14.30 24.08 7.52
C HIS A 251 14.20 23.56 6.08
N LEU A 252 13.28 22.65 5.80
CA LEU A 252 13.06 22.08 4.47
C LEU A 252 11.87 22.71 3.71
N ILE A 253 11.12 23.63 4.33
CA ILE A 253 9.99 24.33 3.68
C ILE A 253 10.37 24.97 2.35
N PRO A 254 11.51 25.67 2.20
CA PRO A 254 11.90 26.28 0.92
C PRO A 254 12.07 25.27 -0.23
N PHE A 255 12.27 24.01 0.09
CA PHE A 255 12.54 22.93 -0.87
C PHE A 255 11.32 22.08 -1.22
N LEU A 256 10.14 22.42 -0.71
CA LEU A 256 8.87 21.81 -1.12
C LEU A 256 8.58 22.04 -2.60
N PRO A 257 7.79 21.16 -3.25
CA PRO A 257 7.47 21.30 -4.67
C PRO A 257 6.89 22.66 -5.04
N THR A 258 7.45 23.26 -6.08
CA THR A 258 7.01 24.54 -6.65
C THR A 258 5.99 24.34 -7.76
N ASN A 259 5.31 25.41 -8.19
CA ASN A 259 4.34 25.35 -9.29
C ASN A 259 5.04 25.35 -10.65
N ALA A 260 4.85 24.31 -11.46
CA ALA A 260 5.44 24.23 -12.82
C ALA A 260 4.94 25.33 -13.77
N ALA A 261 3.75 25.89 -13.51
CA ALA A 261 3.17 26.96 -14.31
C ALA A 261 3.47 28.36 -13.75
N ASP A 262 4.36 28.47 -12.75
CA ASP A 262 4.77 29.78 -12.21
C ASP A 262 5.54 30.55 -13.30
N PRO A 263 5.07 31.74 -13.70
CA PRO A 263 5.76 32.56 -14.71
C PRO A 263 7.16 33.00 -14.27
N GLN A 264 7.49 32.93 -12.99
CA GLN A 264 8.84 33.24 -12.49
C GLN A 264 9.79 32.04 -12.64
N LEU A 265 9.28 30.84 -12.89
CA LEU A 265 10.07 29.66 -13.24
C LEU A 265 10.27 29.66 -14.76
N ASP A 266 11.34 30.32 -15.24
CA ASP A 266 11.73 30.20 -16.63
C ASP A 266 12.15 28.76 -16.95
N ALA A 267 11.42 28.09 -17.83
CA ALA A 267 11.71 26.72 -18.27
C ALA A 267 13.10 26.57 -18.93
N THR A 268 13.75 27.70 -19.29
CA THR A 268 15.08 27.72 -19.90
C THR A 268 16.20 27.94 -18.88
N THR A 269 15.86 28.31 -17.64
CA THR A 269 16.84 28.50 -16.57
C THR A 269 16.75 27.40 -15.55
N ALA A 270 17.90 26.92 -15.04
CA ALA A 270 17.92 25.97 -13.93
C ALA A 270 17.18 26.54 -12.70
N THR A 271 16.32 25.73 -12.06
CA THR A 271 15.66 26.16 -10.82
C THR A 271 16.69 26.70 -9.83
N PRO A 272 16.50 27.90 -9.24
CA PRO A 272 17.46 28.51 -8.33
C PRO A 272 17.88 27.56 -7.20
N VAL A 273 19.15 27.63 -6.84
CA VAL A 273 19.65 26.94 -5.65
C VAL A 273 18.89 27.52 -4.43
N GLY A 274 18.38 26.65 -3.55
CA GLY A 274 17.62 27.12 -2.39
C GLY A 274 16.10 27.09 -2.56
N GLN A 275 15.61 26.59 -3.69
CA GLN A 275 14.17 26.39 -3.93
C GLN A 275 13.86 24.94 -4.33
N GLY A 276 12.62 24.50 -4.08
CA GLY A 276 12.09 23.22 -4.55
C GLY A 276 11.91 23.17 -6.06
N VAL A 277 11.60 22.00 -6.58
CA VAL A 277 11.30 21.78 -8.01
C VAL A 277 9.87 21.28 -8.16
N PRO A 278 9.19 21.57 -9.30
CA PRO A 278 7.90 20.96 -9.59
C PRO A 278 8.03 19.45 -9.71
N ILE A 279 7.07 18.70 -9.15
CA ILE A 279 6.99 17.25 -9.28
C ILE A 279 5.92 16.85 -10.29
N THR A 280 4.88 17.66 -10.42
CA THR A 280 3.78 17.46 -11.37
C THR A 280 3.52 18.74 -12.16
N ASN A 281 2.77 18.61 -13.27
CA ASN A 281 2.39 19.78 -14.08
C ASN A 281 1.38 20.71 -13.39
N THR A 282 0.53 20.17 -12.52
CA THR A 282 -0.49 20.95 -11.82
C THR A 282 -0.02 21.38 -10.44
N LYS A 283 -0.39 22.58 -10.03
CA LYS A 283 -0.06 23.15 -8.72
C LYS A 283 -0.50 22.25 -7.54
N TYR A 284 -1.65 21.59 -7.70
CA TYR A 284 -2.29 20.82 -6.64
C TYR A 284 -2.40 19.32 -6.97
N GLY A 285 -1.58 18.81 -7.88
CA GLY A 285 -1.55 17.38 -8.24
C GLY A 285 -2.91 16.84 -8.66
N SER A 286 -3.33 15.75 -8.04
CA SER A 286 -4.63 15.10 -8.27
C SER A 286 -5.75 15.78 -7.47
N ALA A 287 -5.96 17.07 -7.63
CA ALA A 287 -6.86 17.87 -6.80
C ALA A 287 -8.30 17.35 -6.75
N GLY A 288 -8.81 16.77 -7.83
CA GLY A 288 -10.20 16.32 -7.92
C GLY A 288 -10.62 15.26 -6.90
N VAL A 289 -9.69 14.55 -6.26
CA VAL A 289 -9.97 13.52 -5.23
C VAL A 289 -9.70 14.00 -3.80
N LEU A 290 -9.14 15.20 -3.62
CA LEU A 290 -8.87 15.75 -2.29
C LEU A 290 -10.13 15.91 -1.41
N PRO A 291 -11.32 16.25 -1.95
CA PRO A 291 -12.52 16.34 -1.13
C PRO A 291 -12.85 15.06 -0.36
N ILE A 292 -12.40 13.90 -0.83
CA ILE A 292 -12.59 12.61 -0.13
C ILE A 292 -11.84 12.61 1.21
N SER A 293 -10.54 12.90 1.19
CA SER A 293 -9.75 12.97 2.43
C SER A 293 -10.16 14.15 3.30
N TRP A 294 -10.52 15.27 2.71
CA TRP A 294 -11.05 16.42 3.46
C TRP A 294 -12.33 16.05 4.22
N ALA A 295 -13.30 15.45 3.56
CA ALA A 295 -14.54 15.00 4.19
C ALA A 295 -14.29 13.94 5.25
N TYR A 296 -13.40 12.97 4.99
CA TYR A 296 -13.02 11.95 5.96
C TYR A 296 -12.43 12.57 7.24
N LEU A 297 -11.46 13.48 7.10
CA LEU A 297 -10.82 14.15 8.22
C LEU A 297 -11.82 15.02 9.00
N ALA A 298 -12.68 15.76 8.29
CA ALA A 298 -13.72 16.59 8.91
C ALA A 298 -14.74 15.76 9.71
N MET A 299 -15.18 14.61 9.17
CA MET A 299 -16.14 13.72 9.84
C MET A 299 -15.53 12.95 11.01
N THR A 300 -14.28 12.51 10.87
CA THR A 300 -13.62 11.64 11.83
C THR A 300 -13.03 12.44 13.00
N GLY A 301 -12.44 13.59 12.72
CA GLY A 301 -11.76 14.43 13.69
C GLY A 301 -10.57 13.74 14.36
N ALA A 302 -9.88 14.43 15.25
CA ALA A 302 -8.68 13.90 15.93
C ALA A 302 -8.97 12.65 16.76
N GLN A 303 -10.10 12.60 17.46
CA GLN A 303 -10.47 11.46 18.30
C GLN A 303 -10.77 10.22 17.44
N GLY A 304 -11.51 10.37 16.34
CA GLY A 304 -11.83 9.26 15.45
C GLY A 304 -10.59 8.71 14.75
N LEU A 305 -9.64 9.57 14.33
CA LEU A 305 -8.36 9.13 13.78
C LEU A 305 -7.55 8.29 14.79
N ALA A 306 -7.48 8.73 16.05
CA ALA A 306 -6.80 7.97 17.10
C ALA A 306 -7.49 6.61 17.36
N GLN A 307 -8.82 6.57 17.33
CA GLN A 307 -9.58 5.33 17.44
C GLN A 307 -9.35 4.41 16.23
N ALA A 308 -9.32 4.95 15.02
CA ALA A 308 -9.03 4.18 13.80
C ALA A 308 -7.67 3.47 13.91
N SER A 309 -6.61 4.19 14.30
CA SER A 309 -5.29 3.57 14.52
C SER A 309 -5.31 2.52 15.64
N ALA A 310 -6.00 2.79 16.74
CA ALA A 310 -6.12 1.81 17.84
C ALA A 310 -6.81 0.52 17.36
N HIS A 311 -7.89 0.64 16.57
CA HIS A 311 -8.59 -0.52 16.02
C HIS A 311 -7.76 -1.28 14.97
N ALA A 312 -6.99 -0.57 14.12
CA ALA A 312 -6.09 -1.22 13.18
C ALA A 312 -5.02 -2.07 13.90
N ILE A 313 -4.42 -1.53 14.95
CA ILE A 313 -3.44 -2.27 15.77
C ILE A 313 -4.12 -3.44 16.50
N LEU A 314 -5.30 -3.23 17.10
CA LEU A 314 -6.03 -4.27 17.81
C LEU A 314 -6.42 -5.42 16.88
N GLY A 315 -6.94 -5.12 15.69
CA GLY A 315 -7.33 -6.11 14.68
C GLY A 315 -6.16 -6.97 14.22
N ALA A 316 -5.01 -6.34 13.93
CA ALA A 316 -3.79 -7.06 13.54
C ALA A 316 -3.28 -7.97 14.66
N ASN A 317 -3.27 -7.50 15.92
CA ASN A 317 -2.88 -8.31 17.07
C ASN A 317 -3.87 -9.44 17.36
N TYR A 318 -5.17 -9.20 17.15
CA TYR A 318 -6.18 -10.24 17.28
C TYR A 318 -5.95 -11.38 16.28
N LEU A 319 -5.68 -11.07 15.01
CA LEU A 319 -5.34 -12.07 13.99
C LEU A 319 -4.02 -12.78 14.31
N ALA A 320 -2.97 -12.04 14.62
CA ALA A 320 -1.66 -12.58 14.97
C ALA A 320 -1.77 -13.58 16.12
N LYS A 321 -2.42 -13.20 17.22
CA LYS A 321 -2.61 -14.05 18.39
C LYS A 321 -3.51 -15.26 18.13
N SER A 322 -4.55 -15.09 17.33
CA SER A 322 -5.46 -16.18 16.97
C SER A 322 -4.86 -17.22 16.03
N LEU A 323 -3.83 -16.85 15.27
CA LEU A 323 -3.20 -17.71 14.27
C LEU A 323 -1.82 -18.24 14.67
N GLU A 324 -1.20 -17.77 15.76
CA GLU A 324 0.18 -18.10 16.14
C GLU A 324 0.46 -19.61 16.27
N ASP A 325 -0.52 -20.40 16.74
CA ASP A 325 -0.42 -21.86 16.85
C ASP A 325 -0.49 -22.59 15.49
N SER A 326 -1.08 -21.93 14.50
CA SER A 326 -1.31 -22.48 13.16
C SER A 326 -0.27 -22.00 12.16
N PHE A 327 0.07 -20.73 12.23
CA PHE A 327 1.05 -20.04 11.41
C PHE A 327 1.85 -19.11 12.32
N PRO A 328 3.10 -19.44 12.66
CA PRO A 328 3.92 -18.58 13.53
C PRO A 328 4.01 -17.16 13.00
N VAL A 329 3.90 -16.18 13.90
CA VAL A 329 4.16 -14.77 13.58
C VAL A 329 5.65 -14.57 13.58
N LEU A 330 6.21 -14.15 12.43
CA LEU A 330 7.68 -14.11 12.24
C LEU A 330 8.35 -13.04 13.08
N TYR A 331 7.74 -11.87 13.18
CA TYR A 331 8.28 -10.75 13.95
C TYR A 331 7.26 -10.19 14.92
N THR A 332 7.68 -9.93 16.13
CA THR A 332 6.90 -9.22 17.16
C THR A 332 7.82 -8.24 17.88
N GLY A 333 7.24 -7.14 18.38
CA GLY A 333 7.96 -6.24 19.29
C GLY A 333 8.23 -6.87 20.66
N ASN A 334 8.92 -6.15 21.53
CA ASN A 334 9.36 -6.60 22.87
C ASN A 334 8.21 -7.11 23.77
N ALA A 335 6.97 -6.68 23.52
CA ALA A 335 5.80 -7.13 24.28
C ALA A 335 5.08 -8.34 23.62
N GLY A 336 5.64 -8.92 22.54
CA GLY A 336 4.99 -9.98 21.76
C GLY A 336 3.82 -9.46 20.91
N LEU A 337 3.79 -8.15 20.60
CA LEU A 337 2.74 -7.50 19.84
C LEU A 337 3.25 -7.05 18.48
N VAL A 338 2.31 -6.94 17.52
CA VAL A 338 2.55 -6.38 16.21
C VAL A 338 1.94 -4.97 16.09
N ALA A 339 2.29 -4.23 15.04
CA ALA A 339 1.69 -2.95 14.70
C ALA A 339 0.30 -3.15 14.03
N HIS A 340 0.07 -2.54 12.88
CA HIS A 340 -1.20 -2.65 12.14
C HIS A 340 -1.26 -3.81 11.14
N GLU A 341 -0.18 -4.54 11.01
CA GLU A 341 -0.03 -5.72 10.13
C GLU A 341 0.87 -6.77 10.80
N CYS A 342 0.81 -8.01 10.35
CA CYS A 342 1.65 -9.09 10.83
C CYS A 342 2.16 -9.97 9.69
N ILE A 343 3.28 -10.64 9.91
CA ILE A 343 3.88 -11.58 8.96
C ILE A 343 3.72 -13.00 9.49
N LEU A 344 2.96 -13.82 8.76
CA LEU A 344 2.78 -15.23 9.03
C LEU A 344 3.85 -16.05 8.29
N ASP A 345 4.59 -16.87 9.02
CA ASP A 345 5.68 -17.70 8.48
C ASP A 345 5.17 -19.07 8.05
N LEU A 346 5.33 -19.40 6.77
CA LEU A 346 4.93 -20.67 6.19
C LEU A 346 6.14 -21.58 5.85
N ARG A 347 7.37 -21.13 6.04
CA ARG A 347 8.56 -21.84 5.58
C ARG A 347 8.65 -23.28 6.12
N ALA A 348 8.47 -23.46 7.41
CA ALA A 348 8.50 -24.78 8.03
C ALA A 348 7.35 -25.68 7.52
N LEU A 349 6.16 -25.12 7.24
CA LEU A 349 5.05 -25.86 6.66
C LEU A 349 5.35 -26.25 5.20
N THR A 350 5.97 -25.35 4.46
CA THR A 350 6.41 -25.60 3.07
C THR A 350 7.43 -26.76 3.03
N ASP A 351 8.43 -26.74 3.91
CA ASP A 351 9.45 -27.78 4.00
C ASP A 351 8.84 -29.16 4.34
N ALA A 352 7.80 -29.18 5.18
CA ALA A 352 7.15 -30.42 5.62
C ALA A 352 6.11 -30.97 4.63
N SER A 353 5.46 -30.13 3.83
CA SER A 353 4.30 -30.52 3.01
C SER A 353 4.45 -30.24 1.52
N GLY A 354 5.41 -29.41 1.11
CA GLY A 354 5.49 -28.87 -0.25
C GLY A 354 4.51 -27.72 -0.53
N VAL A 355 3.59 -27.40 0.38
CA VAL A 355 2.59 -26.33 0.20
C VAL A 355 3.26 -24.98 0.36
N THR A 356 3.18 -24.14 -0.66
CA THR A 356 3.78 -22.80 -0.67
C THR A 356 2.82 -21.71 -0.19
N ALA A 357 3.33 -20.52 0.11
CA ALA A 357 2.50 -19.34 0.40
C ALA A 357 1.54 -19.01 -0.76
N ALA A 358 1.97 -19.23 -2.01
CA ALA A 358 1.12 -19.06 -3.19
C ALA A 358 -0.04 -20.06 -3.23
N ASP A 359 0.15 -21.29 -2.78
CA ASP A 359 -0.91 -22.30 -2.67
C ASP A 359 -1.96 -21.89 -1.64
N VAL A 360 -1.53 -21.42 -0.46
CA VAL A 360 -2.42 -20.89 0.58
C VAL A 360 -3.19 -19.70 0.05
N ALA A 361 -2.55 -18.78 -0.66
CA ALA A 361 -3.17 -17.63 -1.30
C ALA A 361 -4.27 -18.04 -2.30
N LYS A 362 -3.98 -19.00 -3.17
CA LYS A 362 -4.98 -19.56 -4.12
C LYS A 362 -6.14 -20.26 -3.39
N ARG A 363 -5.85 -20.95 -2.29
CA ARG A 363 -6.89 -21.63 -1.50
C ARG A 363 -7.81 -20.63 -0.77
N LEU A 364 -7.28 -19.51 -0.29
CA LEU A 364 -8.06 -18.42 0.34
C LEU A 364 -9.15 -17.86 -0.59
N VAL A 365 -8.92 -17.86 -1.91
CA VAL A 365 -9.94 -17.44 -2.88
C VAL A 365 -11.20 -18.29 -2.79
N ASP A 366 -11.09 -19.61 -2.51
CA ASP A 366 -12.24 -20.48 -2.32
C ASP A 366 -13.03 -20.17 -1.04
N PHE A 367 -12.39 -19.51 -0.07
CA PHE A 367 -13.04 -18.97 1.13
C PHE A 367 -13.64 -17.57 0.91
N GLY A 368 -13.46 -17.00 -0.28
CA GLY A 368 -13.94 -15.68 -0.64
C GLY A 368 -13.06 -14.54 -0.13
N PHE A 369 -11.77 -14.78 0.07
CA PHE A 369 -10.79 -13.75 0.41
C PHE A 369 -9.84 -13.47 -0.75
N HIS A 370 -9.48 -12.21 -0.92
CA HIS A 370 -8.27 -11.86 -1.64
C HIS A 370 -7.05 -12.36 -0.84
N ALA A 371 -6.01 -12.79 -1.54
CA ALA A 371 -4.79 -13.22 -0.88
C ALA A 371 -4.13 -12.06 -0.13
N PRO A 372 -3.49 -12.31 1.02
CA PRO A 372 -2.52 -11.39 1.62
C PRO A 372 -1.31 -11.15 0.71
N THR A 373 -0.48 -10.17 1.03
CA THR A 373 0.76 -9.91 0.30
C THR A 373 1.72 -11.09 0.45
N LEU A 374 2.20 -11.60 -0.68
CA LEU A 374 3.08 -12.77 -0.75
C LEU A 374 4.56 -12.38 -0.70
N ALA A 375 5.35 -13.17 0.06
CA ALA A 375 6.81 -13.15 -0.03
C ALA A 375 7.47 -11.77 0.17
N PHE A 376 6.83 -10.88 0.89
CA PHE A 376 7.35 -9.56 1.21
C PHE A 376 7.17 -9.26 2.71
N PRO A 377 8.16 -8.69 3.39
CA PRO A 377 9.55 -8.51 2.95
C PRO A 377 10.38 -9.80 2.96
N VAL A 378 9.81 -10.90 3.45
CA VAL A 378 10.49 -12.19 3.59
C VAL A 378 9.87 -13.24 2.67
N ALA A 379 10.69 -13.96 1.92
CA ALA A 379 10.24 -15.07 1.08
C ALA A 379 9.59 -16.19 1.90
N GLY A 380 8.52 -16.80 1.38
CA GLY A 380 7.79 -17.89 2.04
C GLY A 380 6.86 -17.44 3.17
N THR A 381 6.47 -16.17 3.20
CA THR A 381 5.57 -15.61 4.21
C THR A 381 4.33 -14.97 3.58
N LEU A 382 3.34 -14.69 4.43
CA LEU A 382 2.16 -13.89 4.13
C LEU A 382 2.14 -12.67 5.04
N MET A 383 2.03 -11.47 4.46
CA MET A 383 1.83 -10.24 5.22
C MET A 383 0.36 -9.86 5.22
N VAL A 384 -0.23 -9.75 6.39
CA VAL A 384 -1.67 -9.54 6.61
C VAL A 384 -1.92 -8.21 7.28
N GLU A 385 -2.69 -7.33 6.63
CA GLU A 385 -3.19 -6.07 7.19
C GLU A 385 -4.74 -6.10 7.16
N PRO A 386 -5.42 -6.26 8.31
CA PRO A 386 -6.88 -6.31 8.33
C PRO A 386 -7.54 -4.94 8.15
N THR A 387 -6.86 -3.86 8.49
CA THR A 387 -7.35 -2.49 8.62
C THR A 387 -8.39 -2.28 9.74
N GLU A 388 -8.67 -1.03 10.08
CA GLU A 388 -9.69 -0.67 11.06
C GLU A 388 -11.13 -0.75 10.53
N SER A 389 -11.31 -0.98 9.23
CA SER A 389 -12.63 -1.04 8.61
C SER A 389 -13.31 -2.40 8.75
N GLU A 390 -12.57 -3.41 9.18
CA GLU A 390 -13.09 -4.77 9.32
C GLU A 390 -13.76 -4.99 10.68
N ASP A 391 -14.89 -5.71 10.68
CA ASP A 391 -15.56 -6.12 11.89
C ASP A 391 -15.02 -7.45 12.44
N LEU A 392 -15.34 -7.74 13.70
CA LEU A 392 -14.87 -8.95 14.37
C LEU A 392 -15.35 -10.23 13.65
N GLY A 393 -16.56 -10.24 13.08
CA GLY A 393 -17.09 -11.40 12.37
C GLY A 393 -16.29 -11.71 11.10
N GLU A 394 -15.80 -10.69 10.40
CA GLU A 394 -14.94 -10.87 9.22
C GLU A 394 -13.54 -11.33 9.62
N LEU A 395 -12.98 -10.81 10.72
CA LEU A 395 -11.71 -11.30 11.26
C LEU A 395 -11.82 -12.78 11.69
N ASP A 396 -12.90 -13.17 12.36
CA ASP A 396 -13.18 -14.56 12.75
C ASP A 396 -13.33 -15.47 11.52
N ARG A 397 -13.97 -14.97 10.46
CA ARG A 397 -14.11 -15.70 9.20
C ARG A 397 -12.74 -15.95 8.54
N PHE A 398 -11.86 -14.97 8.58
CA PHE A 398 -10.48 -15.13 8.07
C PHE A 398 -9.69 -16.15 8.92
N ILE A 399 -9.81 -16.10 10.25
CA ILE A 399 -9.19 -17.06 11.17
C ILE A 399 -9.70 -18.47 10.89
N GLU A 400 -11.03 -18.65 10.70
CA GLU A 400 -11.63 -19.94 10.34
C GLU A 400 -11.05 -20.49 9.02
N ALA A 401 -10.92 -19.62 8.00
CA ALA A 401 -10.34 -19.98 6.72
C ALA A 401 -8.89 -20.44 6.85
N MET A 402 -8.04 -19.65 7.53
CA MET A 402 -6.63 -19.99 7.73
C MET A 402 -6.45 -21.26 8.52
N ARG A 403 -7.20 -21.46 9.61
CA ARG A 403 -7.16 -22.71 10.40
C ARG A 403 -7.61 -23.94 9.60
N THR A 404 -8.62 -23.77 8.73
CA THR A 404 -9.06 -24.85 7.85
C THR A 404 -7.98 -25.21 6.83
N ILE A 405 -7.35 -24.21 6.22
CA ILE A 405 -6.20 -24.43 5.30
C ILE A 405 -5.04 -25.11 6.05
N ARG A 406 -4.78 -24.71 7.29
CA ARG A 406 -3.75 -25.37 8.13
C ARG A 406 -4.07 -26.85 8.37
N ALA A 407 -5.34 -27.19 8.58
CA ALA A 407 -5.77 -28.58 8.72
C ALA A 407 -5.61 -29.36 7.40
N GLU A 408 -5.95 -28.76 6.25
CA GLU A 408 -5.72 -29.35 4.93
C GLU A 408 -4.22 -29.56 4.64
N ILE A 409 -3.34 -28.69 5.13
CA ILE A 409 -1.86 -28.89 5.07
C ILE A 409 -1.47 -30.06 5.96
N GLN A 410 -2.08 -30.21 7.12
CA GLN A 410 -1.78 -31.33 8.03
C GLN A 410 -2.14 -32.70 7.42
N GLU A 411 -3.24 -32.81 6.67
CA GLU A 411 -3.58 -34.04 5.92
C GLU A 411 -2.42 -34.48 4.98
N ILE A 412 -1.71 -33.49 4.38
CA ILE A 412 -0.55 -33.78 3.51
C ILE A 412 0.66 -34.23 4.36
N ILE A 413 0.95 -33.55 5.46
CA ILE A 413 2.05 -33.89 6.36
C ILE A 413 1.88 -35.29 6.94
N ASP A 414 0.66 -35.65 7.31
CA ASP A 414 0.31 -36.97 7.87
C ASP A 414 0.27 -38.08 6.80
N GLY A 415 0.41 -37.72 5.52
CA GLY A 415 0.41 -38.68 4.41
C GLY A 415 -0.99 -39.22 4.05
N GLU A 416 -2.06 -38.58 4.52
CA GLU A 416 -3.44 -38.95 4.19
C GLU A 416 -3.77 -38.64 2.72
N VAL A 417 -3.15 -37.61 2.16
CA VAL A 417 -3.23 -37.18 0.76
C VAL A 417 -1.86 -36.70 0.27
N SER A 418 -1.52 -36.97 -1.00
CA SER A 418 -0.32 -36.37 -1.59
C SER A 418 -0.54 -34.89 -1.89
N TYR A 419 0.53 -34.09 -1.98
CA TYR A 419 0.43 -32.68 -2.36
C TYR A 419 -0.33 -32.52 -3.68
N GLU A 420 0.01 -33.27 -4.72
CA GLU A 420 -0.61 -33.23 -6.04
C GLU A 420 -2.08 -33.69 -6.02
N GLY A 421 -2.46 -34.55 -5.07
CA GLY A 421 -3.85 -35.02 -4.90
C GLY A 421 -4.69 -34.12 -3.99
N SER A 422 -4.10 -33.10 -3.39
CA SER A 422 -4.75 -32.25 -2.39
C SER A 422 -5.65 -31.16 -3.01
N VAL A 423 -6.64 -30.72 -2.23
CA VAL A 423 -7.50 -29.61 -2.63
C VAL A 423 -6.73 -28.30 -2.76
N ILE A 424 -5.66 -28.12 -1.97
CA ILE A 424 -4.82 -26.91 -1.98
C ILE A 424 -4.08 -26.77 -3.31
N HIS A 425 -3.49 -27.87 -3.80
CA HIS A 425 -2.77 -27.87 -5.08
C HIS A 425 -3.67 -27.48 -6.25
N HIS A 426 -4.94 -27.84 -6.21
CA HIS A 426 -5.89 -27.59 -7.29
C HIS A 426 -6.71 -26.31 -7.15
N ALA A 427 -6.63 -25.62 -6.01
CA ALA A 427 -7.32 -24.34 -5.77
C ALA A 427 -6.81 -23.22 -6.72
N PRO A 428 -7.66 -22.23 -7.07
CA PRO A 428 -9.06 -22.07 -6.70
C PRO A 428 -10.01 -22.76 -7.68
N PHE A 429 -11.29 -22.91 -7.32
CA PHE A 429 -12.31 -23.57 -8.12
C PHE A 429 -13.34 -22.59 -8.68
N THR A 430 -13.56 -22.65 -10.00
CA THR A 430 -14.59 -21.86 -10.70
C THR A 430 -15.96 -22.51 -10.56
N ALA A 431 -17.04 -21.73 -10.73
CA ALA A 431 -18.40 -22.27 -10.76
C ALA A 431 -18.57 -23.35 -11.85
N GLU A 432 -17.92 -23.17 -13.02
CA GLU A 432 -17.94 -24.13 -14.10
C GLU A 432 -17.31 -25.47 -13.67
N SER A 433 -16.14 -25.44 -13.03
CA SER A 433 -15.47 -26.68 -12.58
C SER A 433 -16.27 -27.44 -11.53
N ILE A 434 -16.96 -26.74 -10.62
CA ILE A 434 -17.82 -27.37 -9.60
C ILE A 434 -19.12 -27.92 -10.22
N GLY A 435 -19.70 -27.23 -11.19
CA GLY A 435 -20.94 -27.62 -11.88
C GLY A 435 -20.77 -28.60 -13.02
N SER A 436 -19.53 -28.99 -13.39
CA SER A 436 -19.25 -29.96 -14.46
C SER A 436 -19.80 -31.35 -14.12
N ASP A 437 -20.25 -32.11 -15.12
CA ASP A 437 -20.66 -33.50 -14.96
C ASP A 437 -19.46 -34.41 -14.59
N THR A 438 -18.24 -34.03 -14.99
CA THR A 438 -17.02 -34.75 -14.67
C THR A 438 -16.34 -34.19 -13.43
N TRP A 439 -15.80 -35.08 -12.58
CA TRP A 439 -15.01 -34.69 -11.40
C TRP A 439 -13.83 -35.63 -11.25
N GLU A 440 -12.66 -35.16 -11.55
CA GLU A 440 -11.45 -35.97 -11.64
C GLU A 440 -10.65 -36.04 -10.35
N PHE A 441 -11.10 -35.32 -9.30
CA PHE A 441 -10.38 -35.21 -8.03
C PHE A 441 -10.83 -36.24 -7.02
N SER A 442 -9.90 -36.66 -6.15
CA SER A 442 -10.16 -37.61 -5.04
C SER A 442 -11.00 -37.02 -3.91
N PHE A 443 -10.99 -35.68 -3.76
CA PHE A 443 -11.79 -34.96 -2.77
C PHE A 443 -13.17 -34.57 -3.32
N SER A 444 -14.11 -34.28 -2.43
CA SER A 444 -15.47 -33.93 -2.83
C SER A 444 -15.59 -32.49 -3.39
N ARG A 445 -16.60 -32.26 -4.24
CA ARG A 445 -17.00 -30.91 -4.65
C ARG A 445 -17.34 -30.02 -3.47
N GLU A 446 -17.88 -30.59 -2.40
CA GLU A 446 -18.19 -29.89 -1.17
C GLU A 446 -16.90 -29.34 -0.52
N LYS A 447 -15.85 -30.16 -0.35
CA LYS A 447 -14.55 -29.74 0.17
C LYS A 447 -13.91 -28.65 -0.72
N ALA A 448 -14.09 -28.75 -2.02
CA ALA A 448 -13.57 -27.76 -2.97
C ALA A 448 -14.28 -26.41 -2.85
N ALA A 449 -15.60 -26.38 -2.93
CA ALA A 449 -16.39 -25.16 -3.06
C ALA A 449 -16.86 -24.56 -1.73
N TRP A 450 -17.15 -25.41 -0.72
CA TRP A 450 -17.68 -24.99 0.58
C TRP A 450 -16.86 -25.61 1.71
N PRO A 451 -15.58 -25.24 1.82
CA PRO A 451 -14.65 -25.81 2.80
C PRO A 451 -15.11 -25.62 4.25
N VAL A 452 -15.90 -24.58 4.52
CA VAL A 452 -16.52 -24.32 5.83
C VAL A 452 -18.03 -24.14 5.70
N LYS A 453 -18.76 -24.50 6.78
CA LYS A 453 -20.23 -24.47 6.77
C LYS A 453 -20.80 -23.06 6.62
N SER A 454 -20.12 -22.06 7.14
CA SER A 454 -20.50 -20.64 7.06
C SER A 454 -20.69 -20.17 5.60
N LEU A 455 -19.89 -20.67 4.67
CA LEU A 455 -19.99 -20.33 3.23
C LEU A 455 -21.26 -20.84 2.55
N ARG A 456 -22.02 -21.76 3.15
CA ARG A 456 -23.28 -22.24 2.56
C ARG A 456 -24.44 -21.27 2.74
N HIS A 457 -24.32 -20.38 3.71
CA HIS A 457 -25.38 -19.44 4.10
C HIS A 457 -25.00 -17.98 3.82
N SER A 458 -23.78 -17.75 3.30
CA SER A 458 -23.26 -16.45 2.92
C SER A 458 -23.12 -16.31 1.40
N TYR A 459 -22.74 -15.13 0.95
CA TYR A 459 -22.34 -14.92 -0.44
C TYR A 459 -21.11 -15.76 -0.79
N LYS A 460 -21.25 -16.71 -1.72
CA LYS A 460 -20.14 -17.52 -2.22
C LYS A 460 -19.56 -16.89 -3.48
N TYR A 461 -18.32 -16.47 -3.39
CA TYR A 461 -17.52 -16.03 -4.54
C TYR A 461 -16.94 -17.25 -5.29
N PHE A 462 -17.08 -17.26 -6.61
CA PHE A 462 -16.39 -18.16 -7.50
C PHE A 462 -15.47 -17.36 -8.43
N PRO A 463 -14.15 -17.61 -8.43
CA PRO A 463 -13.25 -16.92 -9.33
C PRO A 463 -13.58 -17.24 -10.80
N PRO A 464 -13.30 -16.31 -11.72
CA PRO A 464 -13.58 -16.51 -13.15
C PRO A 464 -12.61 -17.51 -13.81
N VAL A 465 -11.45 -17.76 -13.21
CA VAL A 465 -10.41 -18.64 -13.73
C VAL A 465 -9.90 -19.57 -12.61
N ARG A 466 -9.47 -20.75 -13.00
CA ARG A 466 -8.74 -21.67 -12.12
C ARG A 466 -7.29 -21.23 -11.97
N ARG A 467 -6.49 -22.07 -11.31
CA ARG A 467 -5.06 -21.85 -11.14
C ARG A 467 -4.39 -21.60 -12.49
N ILE A 468 -3.61 -20.53 -12.58
CA ILE A 468 -2.74 -20.19 -13.69
C ILE A 468 -1.28 -20.29 -13.24
N ASP A 469 -0.39 -20.60 -14.17
CA ASP A 469 1.05 -20.49 -13.95
C ASP A 469 1.49 -19.06 -14.27
N GLU A 470 1.50 -18.23 -13.26
CA GLU A 470 1.85 -16.80 -13.37
C GLU A 470 3.30 -16.62 -13.84
N ALA A 471 4.21 -17.45 -13.29
CA ALA A 471 5.64 -17.38 -13.66
C ALA A 471 5.88 -17.76 -15.13
N TYR A 472 5.12 -18.74 -15.64
CA TYR A 472 5.15 -19.09 -17.05
C TYR A 472 4.58 -17.93 -17.89
N GLY A 473 3.45 -17.37 -17.49
CA GLY A 473 2.81 -16.26 -18.19
C GLY A 473 3.73 -15.05 -18.31
N ASP A 474 4.39 -14.66 -17.23
CA ASP A 474 5.32 -13.52 -17.20
C ASP A 474 6.54 -13.72 -18.09
N ARG A 475 7.02 -14.95 -18.21
CA ARG A 475 8.18 -15.30 -19.06
C ARG A 475 7.81 -15.51 -20.54
N ASN A 476 6.56 -15.78 -20.82
CA ASN A 476 6.06 -16.11 -22.15
C ASN A 476 4.92 -15.14 -22.55
N LEU A 477 5.23 -13.86 -22.57
CA LEU A 477 4.29 -12.83 -23.00
C LEU A 477 3.88 -13.07 -24.45
N VAL A 478 2.59 -13.22 -24.69
CA VAL A 478 2.01 -13.25 -26.03
C VAL A 478 1.37 -11.89 -26.29
N CYS A 479 2.00 -11.11 -27.16
CA CYS A 479 1.39 -9.89 -27.68
C CYS A 479 0.33 -10.29 -28.71
N SER A 480 -0.94 -10.09 -28.37
CA SER A 480 -2.08 -10.29 -29.27
C SER A 480 -2.49 -9.00 -29.99
N CYS A 481 -1.55 -8.08 -30.24
CA CYS A 481 -1.85 -6.91 -31.05
C CYS A 481 -2.29 -7.40 -32.44
N PRO A 482 -3.52 -7.14 -32.87
CA PRO A 482 -3.93 -7.50 -34.23
C PRO A 482 -3.04 -6.77 -35.23
N PRO A 483 -2.66 -7.39 -36.33
CA PRO A 483 -1.92 -6.69 -37.36
C PRO A 483 -2.78 -5.55 -37.93
N PRO A 484 -2.15 -4.49 -38.50
CA PRO A 484 -2.87 -3.33 -39.04
C PRO A 484 -4.01 -3.71 -39.99
N GLU A 485 -3.83 -4.79 -40.75
CA GLU A 485 -4.79 -5.31 -41.73
C GLU A 485 -6.08 -5.82 -41.06
N ALA A 486 -6.06 -6.13 -39.74
CA ALA A 486 -7.27 -6.52 -39.01
C ALA A 486 -8.21 -5.33 -38.74
N PHE A 487 -7.74 -4.12 -38.98
CA PHE A 487 -8.51 -2.86 -38.86
C PHE A 487 -8.90 -2.30 -40.24
N ASP A 488 -8.54 -3.01 -41.33
CA ASP A 488 -8.92 -2.59 -42.68
C ASP A 488 -10.43 -2.69 -42.85
N ILE A 489 -11.05 -1.61 -43.31
CA ILE A 489 -12.48 -1.56 -43.56
C ILE A 489 -12.71 -2.18 -44.92
N ASP A 490 -13.35 -3.33 -44.98
CA ASP A 490 -13.80 -3.95 -46.22
C ASP A 490 -14.96 -3.12 -46.79
N ASP A 491 -14.64 -2.20 -47.73
CA ASP A 491 -15.61 -1.36 -48.43
C ASP A 491 -16.63 -2.18 -49.29
N SER A 492 -16.52 -3.52 -49.30
CA SER A 492 -17.42 -4.40 -50.07
C SER A 492 -18.74 -4.71 -49.33
N GLN A 493 -18.97 -4.13 -48.12
CA GLN A 493 -20.18 -4.35 -47.31
C GLN A 493 -21.09 -3.11 -47.20
N GLU A 494 -20.96 -2.06 -48.03
CA GLU A 494 -21.96 -1.01 -48.19
C GLU A 494 -23.04 -1.36 -49.25
#